data_cd7ff20e8df49d7ce67812d2d3465623
#
_entry.id   cd7ff20e8df49d7ce67812d2d3465623
#
_cell.length_a   1.000
_cell.length_b   1.000
_cell.length_c   1.000
_cell.angle_alpha   90.00
_cell.angle_beta   90.00
_cell.angle_gamma   90.00
#
_symmetry.space_group_name_H-M   'P 1'
#
loop_
_entity.id
_entity.type
_entity.pdbx_description
1 polymer ?
#
loop_
_entity_poly.entity_id
_entity_poly.type
_entity_poly.pdbx_seq_one_letter_code
_entity_poly.pdbx_strand_id
1 'polypeptide(L)'
;MITSAEDELEKTAFLPLDRLFAPGGIGTVKQGKVVAVEADAPTKAVILEDGGRLAYDALVLATGSVWPEQLQFPDDPLRVSDHLAHWRGKIASAKSITLVGGGPVGIELAGEITEFYPEKKVTILHRGDMLLNSTYPDKFRKAFEPRLKARGVEIIFGDCFDQMPEGMYTSVKTRKGKEIETDLVLPTFGGKPNTSFLSPSLLTSGGHVKVRPTLQTTAYDDIFAAGDIIDWNERKQAAKHLRHAPVVAQNVQAVLDGSEPSAVYKGTFESIIITIGKSGGIGYVDILWGIVLGDWVVRLFSRDFMIPRARSLYNY
;
A
#
# COMPACT_ATOMS: atom_id res chain seq x y z
N MET A 1 -1.72 -12.60 5.98
CA MET A 1 -0.38 -13.25 6.08
C MET A 1 0.28 -13.06 7.45
N ILE A 2 0.40 -11.86 7.98
CA ILE A 2 1.03 -11.63 9.31
C ILE A 2 0.16 -12.07 10.50
N THR A 3 -1.13 -12.31 10.32
CA THR A 3 -2.06 -12.74 11.39
C THR A 3 -2.11 -14.24 11.55
N SER A 4 -2.15 -14.99 10.45
CA SER A 4 -2.28 -16.44 10.46
C SER A 4 -1.61 -17.08 9.24
N ALA A 5 -1.22 -18.34 9.38
CA ALA A 5 -0.72 -19.20 8.31
C ALA A 5 -1.81 -20.14 7.74
N GLU A 6 -3.03 -20.16 8.30
CA GLU A 6 -4.08 -21.14 7.94
C GLU A 6 -4.41 -21.16 6.44
N ASP A 7 -4.42 -20.00 5.78
CA ASP A 7 -4.79 -19.91 4.37
C ASP A 7 -3.60 -20.11 3.42
N GLU A 8 -2.40 -20.37 3.96
CA GLU A 8 -1.14 -20.58 3.20
C GLU A 8 -0.92 -19.54 2.09
N LEU A 9 -1.38 -18.31 2.30
CA LEU A 9 -1.37 -17.24 1.29
C LEU A 9 0.04 -16.91 0.78
N GLU A 10 1.08 -17.14 1.59
CA GLU A 10 2.47 -16.98 1.18
C GLU A 10 2.85 -17.86 -0.01
N LYS A 11 2.24 -19.04 -0.18
CA LYS A 11 2.50 -19.93 -1.33
C LYS A 11 1.98 -19.38 -2.65
N THR A 12 1.03 -18.46 -2.61
CA THR A 12 0.32 -17.94 -3.79
C THR A 12 0.50 -16.44 -4.01
N ALA A 13 0.86 -15.69 -2.96
CA ALA A 13 0.97 -14.24 -3.01
C ALA A 13 2.34 -13.75 -3.52
N PHE A 14 3.41 -14.54 -3.33
CA PHE A 14 4.74 -14.20 -3.81
C PHE A 14 4.99 -14.89 -5.15
N LEU A 15 4.82 -14.14 -6.23
CA LEU A 15 5.05 -14.63 -7.59
C LEU A 15 6.48 -14.26 -8.01
N PRO A 16 7.30 -15.23 -8.47
CA PRO A 16 8.58 -14.92 -9.08
C PRO A 16 8.40 -14.02 -10.31
N LEU A 17 9.40 -13.23 -10.65
CA LEU A 17 9.38 -12.35 -11.83
C LEU A 17 10.02 -12.98 -13.06
N ASP A 18 10.41 -14.26 -12.99
CA ASP A 18 11.09 -15.01 -14.04
C ASP A 18 10.22 -15.21 -15.30
N ARG A 19 8.91 -15.11 -15.17
CA ARG A 19 7.94 -15.22 -16.27
C ARG A 19 7.32 -13.89 -16.69
N LEU A 20 7.76 -12.76 -16.11
CA LEU A 20 7.19 -11.44 -16.39
C LEU A 20 7.24 -11.11 -17.88
N PHE A 21 8.30 -11.45 -18.54
CA PHE A 21 8.42 -11.37 -20.01
C PHE A 21 8.17 -12.75 -20.61
N ALA A 22 7.18 -12.85 -21.52
CA ALA A 22 6.86 -14.09 -22.20
C ALA A 22 8.08 -14.62 -23.01
N PRO A 23 8.15 -15.92 -23.31
CA PRO A 23 9.22 -16.46 -24.16
C PRO A 23 9.33 -15.67 -25.48
N GLY A 24 10.52 -15.17 -25.78
CA GLY A 24 10.75 -14.26 -26.91
C GLY A 24 10.50 -12.76 -26.63
N GLY A 25 10.09 -12.39 -25.43
CA GLY A 25 10.01 -11.00 -24.98
C GLY A 25 11.40 -10.37 -24.85
N ILE A 26 11.48 -9.06 -25.10
CA ILE A 26 12.75 -8.30 -25.13
C ILE A 26 13.15 -7.71 -23.77
N GLY A 27 12.36 -7.98 -22.72
CA GLY A 27 12.61 -7.44 -21.39
C GLY A 27 13.50 -8.33 -20.53
N THR A 28 14.26 -7.73 -19.61
CA THR A 28 15.02 -8.42 -18.57
C THR A 28 14.63 -7.92 -17.19
N VAL A 29 14.58 -8.83 -16.21
CA VAL A 29 14.43 -8.48 -14.81
C VAL A 29 15.80 -8.45 -14.17
N LYS A 30 16.19 -7.30 -13.61
CA LYS A 30 17.43 -7.16 -12.83
C LYS A 30 17.06 -6.89 -11.38
N GLN A 31 17.48 -7.78 -10.48
CA GLN A 31 17.39 -7.54 -9.05
C GLN A 31 18.46 -6.54 -8.62
N GLY A 32 18.07 -5.54 -7.83
CA GLY A 32 18.98 -4.53 -7.31
C GLY A 32 18.21 -3.42 -6.61
N LYS A 33 18.89 -2.70 -5.70
CA LYS A 33 18.34 -1.55 -5.01
C LYS A 33 18.87 -0.27 -5.64
N VAL A 34 17.96 0.57 -6.12
CA VAL A 34 18.28 1.87 -6.69
C VAL A 34 18.57 2.86 -5.57
N VAL A 35 19.70 3.56 -5.66
CA VAL A 35 20.13 4.56 -4.67
C VAL A 35 20.24 5.97 -5.24
N ALA A 36 20.24 6.13 -6.57
CA ALA A 36 20.20 7.44 -7.21
C ALA A 36 19.72 7.36 -8.66
N VAL A 37 19.30 8.49 -9.21
CA VAL A 37 19.03 8.71 -10.63
C VAL A 37 19.87 9.88 -11.08
N GLU A 38 20.76 9.66 -12.04
CA GLU A 38 21.57 10.68 -12.69
C GLU A 38 20.90 11.13 -13.99
N ALA A 39 20.02 12.12 -13.88
CA ALA A 39 19.21 12.62 -14.99
C ALA A 39 19.91 13.72 -15.81
N ASP A 40 20.82 14.46 -15.20
CA ASP A 40 21.53 15.59 -15.83
C ASP A 40 22.93 15.21 -16.35
N ALA A 41 23.36 13.95 -16.16
CA ALA A 41 24.64 13.49 -16.67
C ALA A 41 24.63 13.33 -18.19
N PRO A 42 25.80 13.45 -18.87
CA PRO A 42 25.89 13.22 -20.32
C PRO A 42 25.38 11.84 -20.75
N THR A 43 25.57 10.84 -19.89
CA THR A 43 24.94 9.51 -19.99
C THR A 43 24.02 9.34 -18.79
N LYS A 44 22.72 9.48 -19.01
CA LYS A 44 21.69 9.28 -17.99
C LYS A 44 21.72 7.84 -17.47
N ALA A 45 21.62 7.67 -16.17
CA ALA A 45 21.69 6.34 -15.57
C ALA A 45 20.93 6.23 -14.25
N VAL A 46 20.49 5.03 -13.96
CA VAL A 46 20.05 4.59 -12.63
C VAL A 46 21.25 3.97 -11.92
N ILE A 47 21.50 4.35 -10.68
CA ILE A 47 22.61 3.87 -9.86
C ILE A 47 22.09 2.86 -8.85
N LEU A 48 22.72 1.71 -8.80
CA LEU A 48 22.43 0.63 -7.86
C LEU A 48 23.34 0.71 -6.62
N GLU A 49 22.88 0.13 -5.52
CA GLU A 49 23.60 0.10 -4.24
C GLU A 49 24.98 -0.62 -4.34
N ASP A 50 25.10 -1.59 -5.25
CA ASP A 50 26.36 -2.28 -5.55
C ASP A 50 27.33 -1.47 -6.45
N GLY A 51 26.99 -0.22 -6.79
CA GLY A 51 27.73 0.64 -7.70
C GLY A 51 27.43 0.40 -9.18
N GLY A 52 26.57 -0.56 -9.52
CA GLY A 52 26.12 -0.80 -10.89
C GLY A 52 25.41 0.43 -11.48
N ARG A 53 25.64 0.67 -12.79
CA ARG A 53 25.02 1.77 -13.55
C ARG A 53 24.21 1.19 -14.69
N LEU A 54 22.94 1.62 -14.79
CA LEU A 54 22.03 1.24 -15.88
C LEU A 54 21.67 2.49 -16.66
N ALA A 55 22.24 2.64 -17.84
CA ALA A 55 21.89 3.73 -18.75
C ALA A 55 20.46 3.57 -19.26
N TYR A 56 19.80 4.71 -19.56
CA TYR A 56 18.45 4.72 -20.10
C TYR A 56 18.25 5.85 -21.13
N ASP A 57 17.38 5.61 -22.09
CA ASP A 57 16.83 6.61 -23.01
C ASP A 57 15.50 7.14 -22.51
N ALA A 58 14.72 6.32 -21.82
CA ALA A 58 13.54 6.71 -21.05
C ALA A 58 13.47 5.92 -19.73
N LEU A 59 13.01 6.56 -18.67
CA LEU A 59 12.93 5.97 -17.33
C LEU A 59 11.51 6.02 -16.79
N VAL A 60 11.03 4.91 -16.22
CA VAL A 60 9.74 4.86 -15.51
C VAL A 60 9.99 4.59 -14.02
N LEU A 61 9.59 5.52 -13.18
CA LEU A 61 9.63 5.41 -11.73
C LEU A 61 8.30 4.83 -11.22
N ALA A 62 8.32 3.64 -10.62
CA ALA A 62 7.14 2.96 -10.10
C ALA A 62 7.43 2.25 -8.76
N THR A 63 8.16 2.91 -7.87
CA THR A 63 8.75 2.33 -6.67
C THR A 63 7.79 2.18 -5.49
N GLY A 64 6.53 2.62 -5.64
CA GLY A 64 5.48 2.39 -4.67
C GLY A 64 5.69 3.10 -3.33
N SER A 65 5.26 2.46 -2.25
CA SER A 65 5.25 3.03 -0.90
C SER A 65 6.12 2.23 0.06
N VAL A 66 6.76 2.93 1.01
CA VAL A 66 7.38 2.34 2.20
C VAL A 66 6.36 2.30 3.32
N TRP A 67 6.16 1.14 3.89
CA TRP A 67 5.17 0.88 4.93
C TRP A 67 5.82 0.71 6.32
N PRO A 68 5.05 0.77 7.42
CA PRO A 68 5.52 0.34 8.73
C PRO A 68 6.08 -1.09 8.67
N GLU A 69 7.05 -1.38 9.54
CA GLU A 69 7.86 -2.61 9.49
C GLU A 69 7.05 -3.90 9.33
N GLN A 70 5.95 -4.06 10.07
CA GLN A 70 5.13 -5.29 10.00
C GLN A 70 4.41 -5.48 8.65
N LEU A 71 4.28 -4.42 7.86
CA LEU A 71 3.65 -4.42 6.54
C LEU A 71 4.66 -4.30 5.40
N GLN A 72 5.93 -4.02 5.73
CA GLN A 72 7.04 -3.90 4.79
C GLN A 72 7.78 -5.23 4.69
N PHE A 73 7.72 -5.87 3.55
CA PHE A 73 8.54 -7.08 3.33
C PHE A 73 10.02 -6.74 3.19
N PRO A 74 10.92 -7.64 3.66
CA PRO A 74 12.35 -7.50 3.42
C PRO A 74 12.70 -7.46 1.92
N ASP A 75 13.75 -6.72 1.57
CA ASP A 75 14.29 -6.68 0.19
C ASP A 75 14.86 -8.04 -0.23
N ASP A 76 15.34 -8.84 0.71
CA ASP A 76 15.81 -10.21 0.48
C ASP A 76 14.64 -11.19 0.56
N PRO A 77 14.25 -11.86 -0.53
CA PRO A 77 13.15 -12.81 -0.57
C PRO A 77 13.32 -14.00 0.36
N LEU A 78 14.56 -14.38 0.69
CA LEU A 78 14.85 -15.47 1.62
C LEU A 78 14.44 -15.14 3.06
N ARG A 79 14.35 -13.86 3.40
CA ARG A 79 13.96 -13.37 4.74
C ARG A 79 12.46 -13.17 4.92
N VAL A 80 11.67 -13.31 3.85
CA VAL A 80 10.21 -13.07 3.91
C VAL A 80 9.52 -14.06 4.83
N SER A 81 9.90 -15.33 4.78
CA SER A 81 9.33 -16.37 5.66
C SER A 81 9.59 -16.07 7.14
N ASP A 82 10.82 -15.68 7.48
CA ASP A 82 11.21 -15.34 8.85
C ASP A 82 10.48 -14.08 9.33
N HIS A 83 10.33 -13.08 8.48
CA HIS A 83 9.56 -11.87 8.75
C HIS A 83 8.09 -12.19 9.08
N LEU A 84 7.44 -13.03 8.26
CA LEU A 84 6.07 -13.47 8.49
C LEU A 84 5.96 -14.27 9.80
N ALA A 85 6.86 -15.21 10.05
CA ALA A 85 6.89 -16.01 11.26
C ALA A 85 7.08 -15.12 12.51
N HIS A 86 7.96 -14.13 12.45
CA HIS A 86 8.21 -13.18 13.52
C HIS A 86 6.94 -12.40 13.91
N TRP A 87 6.25 -11.80 12.93
CA TRP A 87 5.04 -11.01 13.20
C TRP A 87 3.85 -11.88 13.62
N ARG A 88 3.70 -13.07 13.04
CA ARG A 88 2.73 -14.06 13.52
C ARG A 88 2.97 -14.45 14.99
N GLY A 89 4.24 -14.69 15.35
CA GLY A 89 4.61 -14.98 16.73
C GLY A 89 4.28 -13.84 17.68
N LYS A 90 4.59 -12.59 17.33
CA LYS A 90 4.23 -11.42 18.13
C LYS A 90 2.71 -11.28 18.30
N ILE A 91 1.94 -11.39 17.21
CA ILE A 91 0.48 -11.30 17.26
C ILE A 91 -0.09 -12.47 18.09
N ALA A 92 0.40 -13.68 17.88
CA ALA A 92 -0.08 -14.86 18.61
C ALA A 92 0.21 -14.79 20.12
N SER A 93 1.36 -14.27 20.54
CA SER A 93 1.74 -14.17 21.96
C SER A 93 1.07 -13.00 22.69
N ALA A 94 0.72 -11.92 21.98
CA ALA A 94 0.08 -10.75 22.57
C ALA A 94 -1.33 -11.09 23.08
N LYS A 95 -1.70 -10.59 24.27
CA LYS A 95 -3.06 -10.68 24.82
C LYS A 95 -3.92 -9.50 24.43
N SER A 96 -3.28 -8.35 24.30
CA SER A 96 -3.91 -7.08 23.97
C SER A 96 -3.10 -6.34 22.89
N ILE A 97 -3.79 -5.91 21.84
CA ILE A 97 -3.18 -5.31 20.65
C ILE A 97 -3.81 -3.96 20.36
N THR A 98 -2.98 -2.93 20.26
CA THR A 98 -3.42 -1.59 19.83
C THR A 98 -2.98 -1.31 18.39
N LEU A 99 -3.94 -1.06 17.52
CA LEU A 99 -3.73 -0.67 16.13
C LEU A 99 -3.76 0.86 16.03
N VAL A 100 -2.68 1.49 15.59
CA VAL A 100 -2.56 2.94 15.49
C VAL A 100 -2.90 3.40 14.09
N GLY A 101 -4.16 3.78 13.90
CA GLY A 101 -4.71 4.21 12.61
C GLY A 101 -6.00 3.46 12.26
N GLY A 102 -7.11 4.18 12.17
CA GLY A 102 -8.42 3.66 11.76
C GLY A 102 -8.67 3.78 10.24
N GLY A 103 -7.62 3.64 9.44
CA GLY A 103 -7.70 3.52 7.98
C GLY A 103 -8.04 2.10 7.53
N PRO A 104 -8.06 1.83 6.20
CA PRO A 104 -8.37 0.51 5.66
C PRO A 104 -7.54 -0.61 6.30
N VAL A 105 -6.23 -0.44 6.38
CA VAL A 105 -5.30 -1.41 6.97
C VAL A 105 -5.63 -1.73 8.42
N GLY A 106 -5.92 -0.69 9.25
CA GLY A 106 -6.28 -0.89 10.65
C GLY A 106 -7.60 -1.63 10.82
N ILE A 107 -8.58 -1.33 9.98
CA ILE A 107 -9.89 -2.01 9.97
C ILE A 107 -9.74 -3.47 9.57
N GLU A 108 -9.01 -3.75 8.48
CA GLU A 108 -8.78 -5.11 7.99
C GLU A 108 -7.97 -5.93 8.99
N LEU A 109 -6.91 -5.37 9.56
CA LEU A 109 -6.09 -6.06 10.55
C LEU A 109 -6.86 -6.33 11.84
N ALA A 110 -7.71 -5.41 12.31
CA ALA A 110 -8.60 -5.66 13.44
C ALA A 110 -9.57 -6.81 13.16
N GLY A 111 -10.15 -6.82 11.96
CA GLY A 111 -11.03 -7.89 11.50
C GLY A 111 -10.32 -9.26 11.46
N GLU A 112 -9.10 -9.30 10.95
CA GLU A 112 -8.28 -10.51 10.88
C GLU A 112 -7.85 -11.02 12.28
N ILE A 113 -7.39 -10.12 13.16
CA ILE A 113 -6.98 -10.51 14.51
C ILE A 113 -8.18 -11.09 15.28
N THR A 114 -9.32 -10.43 15.24
CA THR A 114 -10.53 -10.91 15.94
C THR A 114 -11.15 -12.15 15.32
N GLU A 115 -10.87 -12.45 14.06
CA GLU A 115 -11.27 -13.71 13.41
C GLU A 115 -10.44 -14.90 13.88
N PHE A 116 -9.10 -14.75 13.91
CA PHE A 116 -8.18 -15.83 14.27
C PHE A 116 -7.94 -15.96 15.78
N TYR A 117 -8.12 -14.88 16.52
CA TYR A 117 -7.86 -14.79 17.96
C TYR A 117 -9.00 -14.05 18.67
N PRO A 118 -10.19 -14.63 18.76
CA PRO A 118 -11.38 -13.97 19.32
C PRO A 118 -11.26 -13.61 20.80
N GLU A 119 -10.31 -14.22 21.52
CA GLU A 119 -10.02 -13.96 22.94
C GLU A 119 -9.18 -12.72 23.19
N LYS A 120 -8.52 -12.16 22.14
CA LYS A 120 -7.63 -11.02 22.29
C LYS A 120 -8.38 -9.70 22.40
N LYS A 121 -7.88 -8.81 23.26
CA LYS A 121 -8.35 -7.43 23.30
C LYS A 121 -7.74 -6.66 22.13
N VAL A 122 -8.56 -6.11 21.24
CA VAL A 122 -8.11 -5.31 20.12
C VAL A 122 -8.65 -3.87 20.25
N THR A 123 -7.75 -2.90 20.20
CA THR A 123 -8.08 -1.48 20.27
C THR A 123 -7.60 -0.77 19.00
N ILE A 124 -8.46 0.02 18.34
CA ILE A 124 -8.05 0.95 17.29
C ILE A 124 -7.93 2.34 17.92
N LEU A 125 -6.72 2.90 17.94
CA LEU A 125 -6.46 4.29 18.29
C LEU A 125 -6.43 5.14 17.03
N HIS A 126 -7.37 6.06 16.90
CA HIS A 126 -7.53 6.86 15.69
C HIS A 126 -7.60 8.37 15.98
N ARG A 127 -6.76 9.13 15.28
CA ARG A 127 -6.66 10.59 15.43
C ARG A 127 -7.94 11.34 15.03
N GLY A 128 -8.66 10.83 14.03
CA GLY A 128 -9.91 11.42 13.55
C GLY A 128 -11.11 11.10 14.46
N ASP A 129 -12.21 11.71 14.17
CA ASP A 129 -13.52 11.54 14.85
C ASP A 129 -14.35 10.38 14.27
N MET A 130 -13.97 9.87 13.12
CA MET A 130 -14.55 8.71 12.44
C MET A 130 -13.46 7.88 11.76
N LEU A 131 -13.69 6.58 11.61
CA LEU A 131 -12.82 5.71 10.83
C LEU A 131 -12.69 6.21 9.38
N LEU A 132 -11.60 5.83 8.74
CA LEU A 132 -11.22 6.28 7.41
C LEU A 132 -10.96 7.81 7.36
N ASN A 133 -10.77 8.35 6.20
CA ASN A 133 -10.57 9.77 5.97
C ASN A 133 -11.79 10.38 5.27
N SER A 134 -11.84 11.72 5.24
CA SER A 134 -12.96 12.50 4.69
C SER A 134 -13.14 12.43 3.17
N THR A 135 -12.29 11.70 2.44
CA THR A 135 -12.50 11.44 1.00
C THR A 135 -13.74 10.56 0.79
N TYR A 136 -14.01 9.68 1.75
CA TYR A 136 -15.17 8.80 1.70
C TYR A 136 -16.35 9.44 2.41
N PRO A 137 -17.58 9.26 1.89
CA PRO A 137 -18.78 9.83 2.52
C PRO A 137 -19.05 9.22 3.90
N ASP A 138 -19.65 10.02 4.79
CA ASP A 138 -19.93 9.62 6.16
C ASP A 138 -20.75 8.33 6.27
N LYS A 139 -21.69 8.11 5.35
CA LYS A 139 -22.47 6.87 5.31
C LYS A 139 -21.58 5.62 5.24
N PHE A 140 -20.55 5.67 4.40
CA PHE A 140 -19.58 4.58 4.27
C PHE A 140 -18.69 4.47 5.52
N ARG A 141 -18.16 5.60 6.00
CA ARG A 141 -17.27 5.67 7.16
C ARG A 141 -17.94 5.16 8.45
N LYS A 142 -19.18 5.57 8.71
CA LYS A 142 -19.97 5.18 9.88
C LYS A 142 -20.36 3.70 9.90
N ALA A 143 -20.36 3.03 8.75
CA ALA A 143 -20.79 1.63 8.66
C ALA A 143 -19.78 0.63 9.26
N PHE A 144 -18.53 1.03 9.50
CA PHE A 144 -17.48 0.16 10.05
C PHE A 144 -17.54 0.01 11.57
N GLU A 145 -17.79 1.09 12.29
CA GLU A 145 -17.75 1.09 13.75
C GLU A 145 -18.67 0.03 14.41
N PRO A 146 -19.96 -0.10 14.04
CA PRO A 146 -20.83 -1.11 14.66
C PRO A 146 -20.35 -2.55 14.34
N ARG A 147 -19.76 -2.79 13.16
CA ARG A 147 -19.27 -4.11 12.78
C ARG A 147 -18.02 -4.50 13.57
N LEU A 148 -17.11 -3.58 13.78
CA LEU A 148 -15.90 -3.78 14.59
C LEU A 148 -16.26 -3.98 16.05
N LYS A 149 -17.16 -3.16 16.60
CA LYS A 149 -17.67 -3.30 17.97
C LYS A 149 -18.37 -4.64 18.22
N ALA A 150 -19.13 -5.15 17.24
CA ALA A 150 -19.76 -6.45 17.33
C ALA A 150 -18.73 -7.61 17.40
N ARG A 151 -17.47 -7.35 16.99
CA ARG A 151 -16.33 -8.29 17.14
C ARG A 151 -15.49 -8.03 18.41
N GLY A 152 -15.94 -7.15 19.29
CA GLY A 152 -15.22 -6.82 20.53
C GLY A 152 -14.08 -5.80 20.35
N VAL A 153 -13.94 -5.16 19.18
CA VAL A 153 -12.93 -4.13 18.98
C VAL A 153 -13.30 -2.83 19.69
N GLU A 154 -12.42 -2.35 20.56
CA GLU A 154 -12.51 -1.00 21.14
C GLU A 154 -12.00 0.02 20.12
N ILE A 155 -12.68 1.18 20.01
CA ILE A 155 -12.25 2.27 19.14
C ILE A 155 -12.13 3.55 19.96
N ILE A 156 -10.94 4.14 19.94
CA ILE A 156 -10.65 5.42 20.61
C ILE A 156 -10.45 6.45 19.50
N PHE A 157 -11.39 7.39 19.42
CA PHE A 157 -11.35 8.48 18.47
C PHE A 157 -10.71 9.75 19.03
N GLY A 158 -10.20 10.58 18.12
CA GLY A 158 -9.69 11.92 18.44
C GLY A 158 -8.40 11.92 19.24
N ASP A 159 -7.67 10.79 19.26
CA ASP A 159 -6.44 10.65 20.05
C ASP A 159 -5.35 9.91 19.27
N CYS A 160 -4.10 10.00 19.72
CA CYS A 160 -2.94 9.35 19.10
C CYS A 160 -1.81 9.23 20.12
N PHE A 161 -0.71 8.60 19.71
CA PHE A 161 0.55 8.72 20.43
C PHE A 161 1.35 9.91 19.90
N ASP A 162 2.14 10.55 20.77
CA ASP A 162 3.14 11.54 20.37
C ASP A 162 4.32 10.87 19.68
N GLN A 163 4.77 9.75 20.26
CA GLN A 163 5.78 8.85 19.70
C GLN A 163 5.27 7.41 19.83
N MET A 164 5.64 6.57 18.86
CA MET A 164 5.28 5.16 18.95
C MET A 164 5.96 4.53 20.15
N PRO A 165 5.23 3.74 20.97
CA PRO A 165 5.81 3.04 22.10
C PRO A 165 6.90 2.06 21.65
N GLU A 166 8.01 2.03 22.38
CA GLU A 166 9.15 1.16 22.14
C GLU A 166 9.41 0.24 23.34
N GLY A 167 10.08 -0.89 23.10
CA GLY A 167 10.43 -1.86 24.12
C GLY A 167 9.27 -2.74 24.58
N MET A 168 9.34 -3.23 25.83
CA MET A 168 8.30 -4.04 26.47
C MET A 168 7.42 -3.17 27.37
N TYR A 169 6.13 -3.31 27.25
CA TYR A 169 5.13 -2.57 28.02
C TYR A 169 3.90 -3.45 28.23
N THR A 170 3.12 -3.15 29.27
CA THR A 170 1.81 -3.74 29.56
C THR A 170 0.69 -2.72 29.46
N SER A 171 1.04 -1.43 29.43
CA SER A 171 0.14 -0.32 29.14
C SER A 171 0.92 0.80 28.45
N VAL A 172 0.21 1.65 27.73
CA VAL A 172 0.76 2.80 27.04
C VAL A 172 -0.15 4.01 27.23
N LYS A 173 0.42 5.20 27.25
CA LYS A 173 -0.33 6.45 27.47
C LYS A 173 -0.47 7.22 26.17
N THR A 174 -1.69 7.60 25.81
CA THR A 174 -1.98 8.43 24.65
C THR A 174 -1.59 9.89 24.88
N ARG A 175 -1.59 10.71 23.82
CA ARG A 175 -1.37 12.17 23.88
C ARG A 175 -2.33 12.86 24.86
N LYS A 176 -3.58 12.44 24.91
CA LYS A 176 -4.58 13.00 25.81
C LYS A 176 -4.54 12.42 27.22
N GLY A 177 -3.59 11.55 27.50
CA GLY A 177 -3.36 10.97 28.82
C GLY A 177 -4.23 9.73 29.12
N LYS A 178 -4.98 9.20 28.14
CA LYS A 178 -5.69 7.92 28.31
C LYS A 178 -4.68 6.80 28.38
N GLU A 179 -4.80 5.96 29.39
CA GLU A 179 -4.03 4.73 29.52
C GLU A 179 -4.74 3.58 28.80
N ILE A 180 -3.99 2.83 27.98
CA ILE A 180 -4.48 1.69 27.23
C ILE A 180 -3.65 0.46 27.66
N GLU A 181 -4.31 -0.55 28.23
CA GLU A 181 -3.68 -1.85 28.46
C GLU A 181 -3.39 -2.49 27.10
N THR A 182 -2.12 -2.70 26.79
CA THR A 182 -1.68 -3.31 25.55
C THR A 182 -0.25 -3.82 25.70
N ASP A 183 0.03 -4.97 25.12
CA ASP A 183 1.36 -5.57 25.08
C ASP A 183 1.93 -5.65 23.66
N LEU A 184 1.15 -5.22 22.65
CA LEU A 184 1.61 -5.03 21.27
C LEU A 184 0.94 -3.81 20.64
N VAL A 185 1.75 -2.88 20.12
CA VAL A 185 1.27 -1.73 19.35
C VAL A 185 1.73 -1.86 17.89
N LEU A 186 0.77 -1.82 16.97
CA LEU A 186 1.02 -1.95 15.54
C LEU A 186 0.61 -0.66 14.81
N PRO A 187 1.54 0.07 14.17
CA PRO A 187 1.20 1.18 13.30
C PRO A 187 0.46 0.68 12.05
N THR A 188 -0.72 1.23 11.78
CA THR A 188 -1.57 0.90 10.63
C THR A 188 -1.92 2.14 9.80
N PHE A 189 -1.15 3.21 9.98
CA PHE A 189 -1.25 4.38 9.11
C PHE A 189 -0.59 4.11 7.76
N GLY A 190 -0.97 4.88 6.72
CA GLY A 190 -0.55 4.66 5.34
C GLY A 190 0.96 4.79 5.12
N GLY A 191 1.44 4.13 4.07
CA GLY A 191 2.83 4.21 3.64
C GLY A 191 3.21 5.61 3.15
N LYS A 192 4.53 5.84 3.10
CA LYS A 192 5.15 7.03 2.49
C LYS A 192 5.63 6.69 1.08
N PRO A 193 5.66 7.64 0.13
CA PRO A 193 6.21 7.35 -1.20
C PRO A 193 7.67 6.91 -1.11
N ASN A 194 8.04 5.86 -1.84
CA ASN A 194 9.40 5.33 -1.88
C ASN A 194 10.23 6.11 -2.90
N THR A 195 10.68 7.31 -2.51
CA THR A 195 11.32 8.30 -3.38
C THR A 195 12.58 8.92 -2.78
N SER A 196 13.09 8.37 -1.67
CA SER A 196 14.25 8.93 -0.94
C SER A 196 15.55 8.99 -1.75
N PHE A 197 15.63 8.21 -2.83
CA PHE A 197 16.77 8.17 -3.75
C PHE A 197 16.67 9.20 -4.89
N LEU A 198 15.57 9.95 -4.97
CA LEU A 198 15.35 10.97 -6.00
C LEU A 198 15.79 12.36 -5.54
N SER A 199 16.19 13.20 -6.50
CA SER A 199 16.47 14.62 -6.23
C SER A 199 15.24 15.32 -5.66
N PRO A 200 15.40 16.18 -4.61
CA PRO A 200 14.31 16.98 -4.06
C PRO A 200 13.58 17.85 -5.10
N SER A 201 14.23 18.23 -6.19
CA SER A 201 13.64 19.02 -7.28
C SER A 201 12.46 18.32 -7.95
N LEU A 202 12.48 16.99 -7.99
CA LEU A 202 11.40 16.16 -8.53
C LEU A 202 10.22 16.00 -7.57
N LEU A 203 10.39 16.33 -6.30
CA LEU A 203 9.47 15.95 -5.23
C LEU A 203 8.65 17.13 -4.71
N THR A 204 7.43 16.84 -4.27
CA THR A 204 6.64 17.74 -3.42
C THR A 204 7.18 17.70 -1.99
N SER A 205 6.69 18.59 -1.12
CA SER A 205 6.98 18.56 0.32
C SER A 205 6.52 17.26 1.00
N GLY A 206 5.55 16.55 0.41
CA GLY A 206 5.07 15.24 0.86
C GLY A 206 5.88 14.06 0.32
N GLY A 207 6.94 14.31 -0.46
CA GLY A 207 7.80 13.28 -1.04
C GLY A 207 7.23 12.64 -2.31
N HIS A 208 6.12 13.09 -2.86
CA HIS A 208 5.56 12.56 -4.11
C HIS A 208 6.24 13.19 -5.32
N VAL A 209 6.39 12.41 -6.39
CA VAL A 209 6.96 12.86 -7.67
C VAL A 209 5.97 13.78 -8.37
N LYS A 210 6.40 15.00 -8.69
CA LYS A 210 5.62 15.97 -9.47
C LYS A 210 5.51 15.50 -10.91
N VAL A 211 4.28 15.31 -11.39
CA VAL A 211 4.01 14.83 -12.75
C VAL A 211 3.09 15.76 -13.53
N ARG A 212 3.24 15.73 -14.85
CA ARG A 212 2.31 16.32 -15.82
C ARG A 212 1.13 15.35 -16.06
N PRO A 213 0.05 15.77 -16.72
CA PRO A 213 -1.01 14.85 -17.13
C PRO A 213 -0.55 13.69 -18.02
N THR A 214 0.54 13.84 -18.74
CA THR A 214 1.21 12.79 -19.52
C THR A 214 1.97 11.76 -18.69
N LEU A 215 1.99 11.95 -17.37
CA LEU A 215 2.77 11.18 -16.38
C LEU A 215 4.31 11.30 -16.54
N GLN A 216 4.77 12.23 -17.39
CA GLN A 216 6.15 12.70 -17.35
C GLN A 216 6.40 13.47 -16.05
N THR A 217 7.61 13.43 -15.52
CA THR A 217 7.98 14.33 -14.42
C THR A 217 7.93 15.78 -14.91
N THR A 218 7.72 16.72 -13.99
CA THR A 218 7.68 18.14 -14.39
C THR A 218 9.04 18.69 -14.84
N ALA A 219 10.14 18.02 -14.44
CA ALA A 219 11.50 18.47 -14.70
C ALA A 219 12.16 17.81 -15.93
N TYR A 220 11.71 16.62 -16.33
CA TYR A 220 12.33 15.86 -17.42
C TYR A 220 11.27 15.29 -18.36
N ASP A 221 11.56 15.33 -19.66
CA ASP A 221 10.64 14.84 -20.69
C ASP A 221 10.74 13.34 -20.92
N ASP A 222 11.84 12.72 -20.52
CA ASP A 222 12.16 11.32 -20.68
C ASP A 222 12.03 10.50 -19.37
N ILE A 223 11.63 11.14 -18.25
CA ILE A 223 11.38 10.46 -16.99
C ILE A 223 9.90 10.52 -16.65
N PHE A 224 9.31 9.36 -16.48
CA PHE A 224 7.91 9.13 -16.15
C PHE A 224 7.76 8.61 -14.73
N ALA A 225 6.59 8.80 -14.12
CA ALA A 225 6.27 8.18 -12.84
C ALA A 225 4.84 7.63 -12.83
N ALA A 226 4.64 6.53 -12.08
CA ALA A 226 3.36 5.85 -11.96
C ALA A 226 3.15 5.23 -10.56
N GLY A 227 1.92 4.88 -10.24
CA GLY A 227 1.57 4.24 -8.98
C GLY A 227 1.53 5.21 -7.80
N ASP A 228 1.85 4.71 -6.61
CA ASP A 228 1.70 5.44 -5.34
C ASP A 228 2.58 6.67 -5.22
N ILE A 229 3.69 6.70 -5.95
CA ILE A 229 4.69 7.78 -5.81
C ILE A 229 4.30 9.10 -6.47
N ILE A 230 3.31 9.13 -7.37
CA ILE A 230 2.97 10.35 -8.12
C ILE A 230 2.18 11.36 -7.27
N ASP A 231 2.41 12.64 -7.50
CA ASP A 231 1.58 13.73 -6.98
C ASP A 231 0.33 13.89 -7.85
N TRP A 232 -0.70 13.10 -7.53
CA TRP A 232 -2.00 13.16 -8.16
C TRP A 232 -3.11 13.16 -7.13
N ASN A 233 -4.15 13.96 -7.33
CA ASN A 233 -5.25 14.08 -6.39
C ASN A 233 -6.20 12.87 -6.42
N GLU A 234 -5.67 11.74 -5.96
CA GLU A 234 -6.40 10.49 -5.81
C GLU A 234 -5.84 9.65 -4.65
N ARG A 235 -6.61 8.68 -4.17
CA ARG A 235 -6.13 7.73 -3.18
C ARG A 235 -5.15 6.75 -3.79
N LYS A 236 -4.07 6.48 -3.07
CA LYS A 236 -3.05 5.52 -3.51
C LYS A 236 -3.59 4.11 -3.33
N GLN A 237 -3.85 3.44 -4.43
CA GLN A 237 -4.46 2.11 -4.49
C GLN A 237 -3.84 1.32 -5.65
N ALA A 238 -3.59 0.04 -5.42
CA ALA A 238 -3.02 -0.84 -6.44
C ALA A 238 -3.80 -0.85 -7.77
N ALA A 239 -5.14 -0.74 -7.73
CA ALA A 239 -5.97 -0.71 -8.93
C ALA A 239 -5.72 0.50 -9.84
N LYS A 240 -5.24 1.62 -9.30
CA LYS A 240 -4.98 2.85 -10.06
C LYS A 240 -3.83 2.71 -11.06
N HIS A 241 -2.79 1.94 -10.70
CA HIS A 241 -1.64 1.74 -11.60
C HIS A 241 -2.04 1.09 -12.92
N LEU A 242 -3.10 0.28 -12.95
CA LEU A 242 -3.64 -0.29 -14.19
C LEU A 242 -4.13 0.77 -15.19
N ARG A 243 -4.40 1.99 -14.73
CA ARG A 243 -4.78 3.13 -15.56
C ARG A 243 -3.59 4.03 -15.89
N HIS A 244 -2.56 4.05 -15.02
CA HIS A 244 -1.32 4.77 -15.31
C HIS A 244 -0.50 4.06 -16.39
N ALA A 245 -0.38 2.74 -16.31
CA ALA A 245 0.50 1.96 -17.18
C ALA A 245 0.28 2.17 -18.68
N PRO A 246 -0.96 2.15 -19.22
CA PRO A 246 -1.19 2.42 -20.65
C PRO A 246 -0.77 3.82 -21.08
N VAL A 247 -1.00 4.84 -20.24
CA VAL A 247 -0.60 6.23 -20.53
C VAL A 247 0.91 6.34 -20.58
N VAL A 248 1.59 5.78 -19.58
CA VAL A 248 3.06 5.78 -19.54
C VAL A 248 3.64 5.02 -20.73
N ALA A 249 3.14 3.82 -21.03
CA ALA A 249 3.65 3.01 -22.15
C ALA A 249 3.54 3.74 -23.49
N GLN A 250 2.38 4.34 -23.78
CA GLN A 250 2.16 5.12 -25.01
C GLN A 250 3.10 6.32 -25.09
N ASN A 251 3.30 7.03 -23.98
CA ASN A 251 4.12 8.23 -23.97
C ASN A 251 5.62 7.92 -23.96
N VAL A 252 6.06 6.83 -23.32
CA VAL A 252 7.44 6.33 -23.45
C VAL A 252 7.75 5.99 -24.89
N GLN A 253 6.85 5.28 -25.59
CA GLN A 253 7.02 4.96 -26.99
C GLN A 253 7.14 6.23 -27.85
N ALA A 254 6.30 7.23 -27.60
CA ALA A 254 6.38 8.50 -28.32
C ALA A 254 7.75 9.19 -28.15
N VAL A 255 8.28 9.23 -26.91
CA VAL A 255 9.62 9.79 -26.63
C VAL A 255 10.70 9.03 -27.41
N LEU A 256 10.66 7.70 -27.37
CA LEU A 256 11.65 6.85 -28.06
C LEU A 256 11.59 7.00 -29.60
N ASP A 257 10.41 7.26 -30.14
CA ASP A 257 10.19 7.53 -31.56
C ASP A 257 10.49 9.00 -31.97
N GLY A 258 10.91 9.84 -31.01
CA GLY A 258 11.15 11.28 -31.24
C GLY A 258 9.87 12.09 -31.45
N SER A 259 8.73 11.61 -30.97
CA SER A 259 7.41 12.24 -31.05
C SER A 259 7.01 12.85 -29.71
N GLU A 260 6.07 13.79 -29.72
CA GLU A 260 5.54 14.40 -28.50
C GLU A 260 4.55 13.47 -27.77
N PRO A 261 4.70 13.26 -26.45
CA PRO A 261 3.75 12.54 -25.60
C PRO A 261 2.37 13.19 -25.61
N SER A 262 1.33 12.44 -25.97
CA SER A 262 -0.03 12.95 -26.12
C SER A 262 -1.08 12.23 -25.27
N ALA A 263 -0.79 11.04 -24.77
CA ALA A 263 -1.69 10.33 -23.87
C ALA A 263 -1.75 11.02 -22.52
N VAL A 264 -2.97 11.23 -21.99
CA VAL A 264 -3.16 11.93 -20.71
C VAL A 264 -3.93 11.08 -19.71
N TYR A 265 -3.45 11.09 -18.48
CA TYR A 265 -4.16 10.55 -17.33
C TYR A 265 -5.13 11.59 -16.78
N LYS A 266 -6.39 11.20 -16.59
CA LYS A 266 -7.46 12.09 -16.10
C LYS A 266 -7.95 11.74 -14.69
N GLY A 267 -7.25 10.80 -14.03
CA GLY A 267 -7.73 10.23 -12.78
C GLY A 267 -8.78 9.13 -12.99
N THR A 268 -9.21 8.55 -11.90
CA THR A 268 -10.29 7.54 -11.86
C THR A 268 -11.25 7.85 -10.73
N PHE A 269 -12.47 7.31 -10.79
CA PHE A 269 -13.38 7.35 -9.65
C PHE A 269 -12.79 6.57 -8.46
N GLU A 270 -13.15 6.97 -7.25
CA GLU A 270 -12.74 6.27 -6.05
C GLU A 270 -13.57 5.00 -5.87
N SER A 271 -12.90 3.89 -5.63
CA SER A 271 -13.54 2.63 -5.25
C SER A 271 -12.66 1.89 -4.26
N ILE A 272 -13.27 1.28 -3.26
CA ILE A 272 -12.54 0.50 -2.26
C ILE A 272 -13.42 -0.62 -1.71
N ILE A 273 -12.81 -1.75 -1.43
CA ILE A 273 -13.40 -2.82 -0.63
C ILE A 273 -12.52 -2.99 0.59
N ILE A 274 -13.11 -2.94 1.78
CA ILE A 274 -12.43 -3.14 3.05
C ILE A 274 -13.06 -4.34 3.74
N THR A 275 -12.28 -5.38 3.95
CA THR A 275 -12.74 -6.61 4.60
C THR A 275 -12.71 -6.50 6.12
N ILE A 276 -13.59 -7.23 6.80
CA ILE A 276 -13.62 -7.40 8.26
C ILE A 276 -13.68 -8.90 8.54
N GLY A 277 -12.52 -9.55 8.64
CA GLY A 277 -12.42 -11.00 8.71
C GLY A 277 -12.79 -11.71 7.40
N LYS A 278 -12.97 -13.04 7.47
CA LYS A 278 -13.16 -13.90 6.29
C LYS A 278 -14.48 -13.67 5.55
N SER A 279 -15.53 -13.24 6.25
CA SER A 279 -16.90 -13.29 5.73
C SER A 279 -17.63 -11.94 5.74
N GLY A 280 -16.96 -10.86 6.12
CA GLY A 280 -17.56 -9.54 6.21
C GLY A 280 -16.75 -8.46 5.52
N GLY A 281 -17.36 -7.30 5.33
CA GLY A 281 -16.70 -6.13 4.78
C GLY A 281 -17.68 -5.14 4.17
N ILE A 282 -17.16 -4.02 3.73
CA ILE A 282 -17.95 -2.96 3.10
C ILE A 282 -17.18 -2.46 1.89
N GLY A 283 -17.87 -2.32 0.76
CA GLY A 283 -17.36 -1.70 -0.45
C GLY A 283 -17.92 -0.30 -0.65
N TYR A 284 -17.16 0.54 -1.35
CA TYR A 284 -17.59 1.84 -1.83
C TYR A 284 -17.16 2.03 -3.27
N VAL A 285 -18.05 2.59 -4.08
CA VAL A 285 -17.78 2.97 -5.46
C VAL A 285 -18.35 4.36 -5.69
N ASP A 286 -17.50 5.31 -6.08
CA ASP A 286 -17.86 6.70 -6.32
C ASP A 286 -18.44 6.91 -7.72
N ILE A 287 -19.60 6.28 -7.94
CA ILE A 287 -20.42 6.47 -9.13
C ILE A 287 -21.84 6.85 -8.70
N LEU A 288 -22.54 7.60 -9.54
CA LEU A 288 -23.90 8.14 -9.31
C LEU A 288 -23.96 9.00 -8.04
N TRP A 289 -24.07 8.71 -6.90
CA TRP A 289 -24.03 9.47 -5.63
C TRP A 289 -23.27 8.70 -4.55
N GLY A 290 -22.38 7.80 -4.95
CA GLY A 290 -21.62 6.94 -4.05
C GLY A 290 -22.41 5.72 -3.58
N ILE A 291 -22.09 4.57 -4.16
CA ILE A 291 -22.74 3.29 -3.83
C ILE A 291 -21.95 2.62 -2.71
N VAL A 292 -22.65 2.27 -1.63
CA VAL A 292 -22.09 1.47 -0.53
C VAL A 292 -22.56 0.02 -0.68
N LEU A 293 -21.60 -0.89 -0.78
CA LEU A 293 -21.80 -2.33 -0.96
C LEU A 293 -21.65 -3.04 0.39
N GLY A 294 -22.60 -3.82 0.79
CA GLY A 294 -22.57 -4.57 2.06
C GLY A 294 -21.88 -5.93 1.95
N ASP A 295 -21.88 -6.66 3.07
CA ASP A 295 -21.18 -7.96 3.25
C ASP A 295 -21.47 -8.97 2.15
N TRP A 296 -22.72 -9.04 1.66
CA TRP A 296 -23.09 -9.99 0.60
C TRP A 296 -22.30 -9.78 -0.70
N VAL A 297 -22.14 -8.53 -1.12
CA VAL A 297 -21.37 -8.20 -2.34
C VAL A 297 -19.88 -8.41 -2.09
N VAL A 298 -19.38 -7.98 -0.92
CA VAL A 298 -17.96 -8.09 -0.57
C VAL A 298 -17.50 -9.56 -0.53
N ARG A 299 -18.37 -10.48 -0.10
CA ARG A 299 -18.09 -11.93 -0.15
C ARG A 299 -17.81 -12.47 -1.56
N LEU A 300 -18.40 -11.87 -2.60
CA LEU A 300 -18.12 -12.24 -3.98
C LEU A 300 -16.72 -11.82 -4.44
N PHE A 301 -16.15 -10.79 -3.76
CA PHE A 301 -14.79 -10.33 -3.94
C PHE A 301 -13.90 -10.87 -2.80
N SER A 302 -13.94 -12.19 -2.58
CA SER A 302 -13.18 -12.86 -1.53
C SER A 302 -11.67 -12.55 -1.63
N ARG A 303 -10.91 -12.89 -0.59
CA ARG A 303 -9.45 -12.74 -0.51
C ARG A 303 -8.71 -13.19 -1.76
N ASP A 304 -9.21 -14.24 -2.39
CA ASP A 304 -8.58 -14.90 -3.54
C ASP A 304 -8.88 -14.17 -4.86
N PHE A 305 -9.80 -13.21 -4.87
CA PHE A 305 -10.24 -12.53 -6.10
C PHE A 305 -9.08 -11.91 -6.89
N MET A 306 -8.09 -11.34 -6.19
CA MET A 306 -6.94 -10.71 -6.84
C MET A 306 -5.86 -11.70 -7.28
N ILE A 307 -5.80 -12.90 -6.69
CA ILE A 307 -4.75 -13.90 -6.97
C ILE A 307 -4.78 -14.38 -8.42
N PRO A 308 -5.90 -14.85 -8.98
CA PRO A 308 -5.94 -15.29 -10.39
C PRO A 308 -5.56 -14.17 -11.36
N ARG A 309 -6.00 -12.94 -11.07
CA ARG A 309 -5.68 -11.77 -11.91
C ARG A 309 -4.20 -11.42 -11.83
N ALA A 310 -3.62 -11.40 -10.63
CA ALA A 310 -2.19 -11.18 -10.46
C ALA A 310 -1.38 -12.26 -11.18
N ARG A 311 -1.73 -13.53 -11.00
CA ARG A 311 -1.06 -14.64 -11.70
C ARG A 311 -1.09 -14.47 -13.21
N SER A 312 -2.26 -14.14 -13.78
CA SER A 312 -2.38 -13.88 -15.21
C SER A 312 -1.51 -12.71 -15.69
N LEU A 313 -1.36 -11.65 -14.89
CA LEU A 313 -0.48 -10.51 -15.24
C LEU A 313 1.01 -10.87 -15.23
N TYR A 314 1.41 -11.87 -14.45
CA TYR A 314 2.79 -12.35 -14.35
C TYR A 314 3.05 -13.65 -15.13
N ASN A 315 2.11 -14.06 -16.01
CA ASN A 315 2.19 -15.28 -16.83
C ASN A 315 2.29 -16.58 -16.02
N TYR A 316 1.55 -16.69 -14.91
CA TYR A 316 1.41 -17.88 -14.05
C TYR A 316 0.00 -18.48 -14.08
#